data_f6763ccd172e79872e5135113b8b6ddc
#
_entry.id   f6763ccd172e79872e5135113b8b6ddc
#
_cell.length_a   1.000
_cell.length_b   1.000
_cell.length_c   1.000
_cell.angle_alpha   90.00
_cell.angle_beta   90.00
_cell.angle_gamma   90.00
#
_symmetry.space_group_name_H-M   'P 1'
#
loop_
_entity.id
_entity.type
_entity.pdbx_description
1 polymer ?
#
loop_
_entity_poly.entity_id
_entity_poly.type
_entity_poly.pdbx_seq_one_letter_code
_entity_poly.pdbx_strand_id
1 'polypeptide(L)'
;MADRFRIAVSSDFIKPDGSPAFPMFDMTPLDDMANVEWQYLQERDGPVSAVELGGHDALILLGQRFDRSSVPADGRLAHVARFGVGYDTVDVEACSDNGIALTITPDGVRRPVAVSIITLMLACTGKLLIKDKMTREGPAGFAKKIDHMGVGLVGKTLGTMGIGNIGAEMFRMAMPFNMKFIAHDPYADVVVANELGVRMVDKETLARESDVLAVNCLYNDETHQIVSAELIGMMKTTAFLINTSRGPTVDQKALARALQAGAIAGAGLDVFDPEPPEADDPLLRLENVILTPHGLCWTDECFAGIGAADVVAVFATMKGKEPRGLVNRSITGNTDWQEKMAAFKQKFDA
;
A
#
# COMPACT_ATOMS: atom_id res chain seq x y z
N MET A 1 -40.07 -9.38 5.98
CA MET A 1 -39.07 -8.98 4.97
C MET A 1 -37.97 -10.02 5.00
N ALA A 2 -37.47 -10.50 3.87
CA ALA A 2 -36.35 -11.43 3.87
C ALA A 2 -35.14 -10.77 4.54
N ASP A 3 -34.43 -11.53 5.38
CA ASP A 3 -33.20 -11.06 6.05
C ASP A 3 -32.15 -10.74 4.96
N ARG A 4 -31.56 -9.56 4.99
CA ARG A 4 -30.53 -9.13 4.04
C ARG A 4 -29.20 -8.97 4.74
N PHE A 5 -28.13 -9.39 4.05
CA PHE A 5 -26.75 -9.09 4.45
C PHE A 5 -26.44 -7.64 4.06
N ARG A 6 -26.04 -6.82 5.04
CA ARG A 6 -25.89 -5.38 4.86
C ARG A 6 -24.42 -5.01 4.83
N ILE A 7 -24.01 -4.30 3.78
CA ILE A 7 -22.64 -3.88 3.55
C ILE A 7 -22.58 -2.35 3.57
N ALA A 8 -21.72 -1.81 4.43
CA ALA A 8 -21.33 -0.41 4.36
C ALA A 8 -20.08 -0.26 3.48
N VAL A 9 -20.00 0.83 2.77
CA VAL A 9 -18.83 1.25 2.00
C VAL A 9 -18.40 2.61 2.52
N SER A 10 -17.13 2.78 2.89
CA SER A 10 -16.66 4.02 3.53
C SER A 10 -16.84 5.24 2.63
N SER A 11 -16.99 6.41 3.26
CA SER A 11 -17.37 7.65 2.58
C SER A 11 -16.35 8.17 1.57
N ASP A 12 -15.11 7.72 1.64
CA ASP A 12 -14.03 8.07 0.71
C ASP A 12 -14.14 7.40 -0.68
N PHE A 13 -15.10 6.47 -0.85
CA PHE A 13 -15.49 5.93 -2.15
C PHE A 13 -16.46 6.81 -2.96
N ILE A 14 -16.99 7.89 -2.37
CA ILE A 14 -17.84 8.86 -3.08
C ILE A 14 -17.23 10.25 -3.03
N LYS A 15 -17.44 11.00 -4.13
CA LYS A 15 -17.06 12.41 -4.22
C LYS A 15 -18.07 13.30 -3.46
N PRO A 16 -17.75 14.58 -3.20
CA PRO A 16 -18.68 15.51 -2.56
C PRO A 16 -20.00 15.70 -3.31
N ASP A 17 -20.05 15.46 -4.62
CA ASP A 17 -21.25 15.52 -5.45
C ASP A 17 -22.08 14.22 -5.44
N GLY A 18 -21.65 13.21 -4.67
CA GLY A 18 -22.30 11.90 -4.56
C GLY A 18 -21.94 10.91 -5.67
N SER A 19 -21.12 11.29 -6.64
CA SER A 19 -20.67 10.37 -7.68
C SER A 19 -19.58 9.42 -7.16
N PRO A 20 -19.44 8.19 -7.70
CA PRO A 20 -18.36 7.28 -7.34
C PRO A 20 -16.98 7.91 -7.57
N ALA A 21 -16.11 7.83 -6.57
CA ALA A 21 -14.74 8.31 -6.69
C ALA A 21 -13.89 7.35 -7.57
N PHE A 22 -14.22 6.07 -7.56
CA PHE A 22 -13.45 5.01 -8.22
C PHE A 22 -14.38 4.13 -9.08
N PRO A 23 -14.72 4.56 -10.30
CA PRO A 23 -15.66 3.82 -11.17
C PRO A 23 -15.11 2.46 -11.63
N MET A 24 -13.80 2.19 -11.43
CA MET A 24 -13.19 0.89 -11.72
C MET A 24 -13.46 -0.16 -10.64
N PHE A 25 -13.93 0.24 -9.46
CA PHE A 25 -14.46 -0.68 -8.47
C PHE A 25 -15.85 -1.13 -8.94
N ASP A 26 -15.93 -2.34 -9.49
CA ASP A 26 -17.18 -2.92 -9.97
C ASP A 26 -18.09 -3.33 -8.80
N MET A 27 -19.19 -2.60 -8.62
CA MET A 27 -20.20 -2.86 -7.58
C MET A 27 -21.31 -3.80 -8.08
N THR A 28 -21.35 -4.12 -9.38
CA THR A 28 -22.38 -5.01 -9.98
C THR A 28 -22.55 -6.33 -9.23
N PRO A 29 -21.49 -7.01 -8.74
CA PRO A 29 -21.69 -8.24 -7.98
C PRO A 29 -22.48 -8.07 -6.68
N LEU A 30 -22.46 -6.87 -6.06
CA LEU A 30 -23.28 -6.56 -4.88
C LEU A 30 -24.72 -6.28 -5.28
N ASP A 31 -24.94 -5.62 -6.42
CA ASP A 31 -26.27 -5.29 -6.94
C ASP A 31 -27.03 -6.54 -7.40
N ASP A 32 -26.30 -7.50 -7.98
CA ASP A 32 -26.89 -8.74 -8.54
C ASP A 32 -27.33 -9.75 -7.45
N MET A 33 -26.87 -9.57 -6.20
CA MET A 33 -27.21 -10.48 -5.09
C MET A 33 -28.52 -10.07 -4.41
N ALA A 34 -29.60 -10.81 -4.65
CA ALA A 34 -30.94 -10.47 -4.14
C ALA A 34 -31.06 -10.36 -2.61
N ASN A 35 -30.18 -11.02 -1.87
CA ASN A 35 -30.13 -11.00 -0.39
C ASN A 35 -29.05 -10.08 0.16
N VAL A 36 -28.45 -9.21 -0.65
CA VAL A 36 -27.49 -8.15 -0.26
C VAL A 36 -28.18 -6.79 -0.32
N GLU A 37 -27.79 -5.93 0.59
CA GLU A 37 -28.10 -4.50 0.59
C GLU A 37 -26.82 -3.77 0.93
N TRP A 38 -26.46 -2.75 0.16
CA TRP A 38 -25.25 -1.99 0.44
C TRP A 38 -25.48 -0.49 0.30
N GLN A 39 -24.70 0.32 1.00
CA GLN A 39 -24.75 1.77 0.92
C GLN A 39 -23.39 2.41 1.26
N TYR A 40 -23.18 3.62 0.75
CA TYR A 40 -22.07 4.45 1.20
C TYR A 40 -22.39 5.11 2.54
N LEU A 41 -21.38 5.14 3.44
CA LEU A 41 -21.42 6.00 4.63
C LEU A 41 -21.26 7.48 4.18
N GLN A 42 -21.79 8.40 4.98
CA GLN A 42 -21.81 9.82 4.62
C GLN A 42 -20.82 10.67 5.40
N GLU A 43 -20.56 10.32 6.68
CA GLU A 43 -19.60 11.04 7.51
C GLU A 43 -18.16 10.87 6.99
N ARG A 44 -17.49 12.01 6.75
CA ARG A 44 -16.15 12.03 6.13
C ARG A 44 -15.05 12.43 7.11
N ASP A 45 -15.42 13.17 8.17
CA ASP A 45 -14.47 13.70 9.13
C ASP A 45 -14.24 12.70 10.27
N GLY A 46 -12.98 12.44 10.59
CA GLY A 46 -12.61 11.55 11.68
C GLY A 46 -12.72 10.05 11.37
N PRO A 47 -12.77 9.22 12.41
CA PRO A 47 -12.96 7.77 12.27
C PRO A 47 -14.35 7.43 11.70
N VAL A 48 -14.48 6.21 11.16
CA VAL A 48 -15.78 5.68 10.72
C VAL A 48 -16.80 5.80 11.84
N SER A 49 -17.97 6.37 11.55
CA SER A 49 -19.03 6.59 12.52
C SER A 49 -19.69 5.26 12.92
N ALA A 50 -19.60 4.91 14.23
CA ALA A 50 -20.28 3.73 14.77
C ALA A 50 -21.81 3.82 14.63
N VAL A 51 -22.36 5.04 14.61
CA VAL A 51 -23.80 5.26 14.45
C VAL A 51 -24.25 4.95 13.03
N GLU A 52 -23.52 5.47 12.01
CA GLU A 52 -23.81 5.15 10.60
C GLU A 52 -23.56 3.68 10.28
N LEU A 53 -22.53 3.08 10.90
CA LEU A 53 -22.17 1.68 10.68
C LEU A 53 -23.13 0.70 11.37
N GLY A 54 -23.91 1.17 12.34
CA GLY A 54 -24.92 0.34 13.02
C GLY A 54 -25.90 -0.33 12.06
N GLY A 55 -26.22 -1.59 12.31
CA GLY A 55 -27.09 -2.40 11.45
C GLY A 55 -26.42 -3.04 10.22
N HIS A 56 -25.11 -2.85 10.01
CA HIS A 56 -24.35 -3.48 8.91
C HIS A 56 -23.60 -4.72 9.39
N ASP A 57 -23.44 -5.68 8.49
CA ASP A 57 -22.75 -6.95 8.73
C ASP A 57 -21.27 -6.87 8.30
N ALA A 58 -20.96 -6.07 7.28
CA ALA A 58 -19.61 -5.85 6.76
C ALA A 58 -19.38 -4.38 6.40
N LEU A 59 -18.11 -3.99 6.43
CA LEU A 59 -17.62 -2.69 5.95
C LEU A 59 -16.51 -2.90 4.91
N ILE A 60 -16.64 -2.28 3.74
CA ILE A 60 -15.53 -2.11 2.79
C ILE A 60 -14.91 -0.75 3.09
N LEU A 61 -13.62 -0.75 3.45
CA LEU A 61 -12.92 0.41 4.02
C LEU A 61 -11.69 0.79 3.17
N LEU A 62 -11.64 2.01 2.64
CA LEU A 62 -10.48 2.48 1.87
C LEU A 62 -9.42 3.11 2.79
N GLY A 63 -9.55 4.36 3.17
CA GLY A 63 -8.53 5.13 3.88
C GLY A 63 -9.00 5.72 5.20
N GLN A 64 -10.31 5.82 5.41
CA GLN A 64 -10.89 6.34 6.64
C GLN A 64 -10.45 5.49 7.85
N ARG A 65 -10.17 6.14 8.98
CA ARG A 65 -9.72 5.43 10.19
C ARG A 65 -10.84 4.60 10.81
N PHE A 66 -10.54 3.37 11.20
CA PHE A 66 -11.41 2.50 11.98
C PHE A 66 -10.73 2.18 13.32
N ASP A 67 -11.26 2.69 14.40
CA ASP A 67 -10.76 2.45 15.75
C ASP A 67 -11.87 1.95 16.68
N ARG A 68 -11.57 1.83 17.97
CA ARG A 68 -12.52 1.35 18.97
C ARG A 68 -13.80 2.18 19.02
N SER A 69 -13.75 3.48 18.71
CA SER A 69 -14.94 4.34 18.64
C SER A 69 -15.81 4.08 17.41
N SER A 70 -15.28 3.39 16.40
CA SER A 70 -15.99 3.02 15.17
C SER A 70 -16.82 1.74 15.32
N VAL A 71 -16.63 0.98 16.40
CA VAL A 71 -17.33 -0.30 16.63
C VAL A 71 -18.78 -0.04 17.01
N PRO A 72 -19.78 -0.54 16.22
CA PRO A 72 -21.20 -0.38 16.55
C PRO A 72 -21.59 -1.13 17.84
N ALA A 73 -22.43 -0.50 18.66
CA ALA A 73 -22.90 -1.09 19.91
C ALA A 73 -23.87 -2.28 19.74
N ASP A 74 -24.42 -2.47 18.54
CA ASP A 74 -25.37 -3.56 18.25
C ASP A 74 -24.71 -4.94 18.07
N GLY A 75 -23.37 -5.00 18.01
CA GLY A 75 -22.60 -6.22 17.88
C GLY A 75 -22.78 -6.96 16.54
N ARG A 76 -23.40 -6.33 15.54
CA ARG A 76 -23.76 -6.97 14.27
C ARG A 76 -22.57 -7.08 13.31
N LEU A 77 -21.70 -6.09 13.29
CA LEU A 77 -20.54 -6.05 12.38
C LEU A 77 -19.64 -7.27 12.60
N ALA A 78 -19.38 -8.01 11.54
CA ALA A 78 -18.56 -9.23 11.55
C ALA A 78 -17.30 -9.15 10.70
N HIS A 79 -17.20 -8.15 9.78
CA HIS A 79 -16.11 -8.06 8.83
C HIS A 79 -15.78 -6.60 8.46
N VAL A 80 -14.52 -6.24 8.54
CA VAL A 80 -13.93 -5.05 7.93
C VAL A 80 -13.01 -5.52 6.80
N ALA A 81 -13.43 -5.31 5.55
CA ALA A 81 -12.66 -5.59 4.35
C ALA A 81 -11.87 -4.34 3.97
N ARG A 82 -10.56 -4.34 4.24
CA ARG A 82 -9.69 -3.19 3.97
C ARG A 82 -9.26 -3.20 2.51
N PHE A 83 -9.65 -2.20 1.75
CA PHE A 83 -9.38 -2.02 0.33
C PHE A 83 -7.89 -1.71 0.08
N GLY A 84 -7.07 -2.76 -0.02
CA GLY A 84 -5.62 -2.72 -0.16
C GLY A 84 -4.89 -3.56 0.90
N VAL A 85 -3.60 -3.27 1.19
CA VAL A 85 -2.76 -4.09 2.09
C VAL A 85 -2.27 -3.37 3.35
N GLY A 86 -2.20 -2.05 3.33
CA GLY A 86 -1.85 -1.30 4.53
C GLY A 86 -3.07 -1.17 5.45
N TYR A 87 -2.94 -1.52 6.71
CA TYR A 87 -4.03 -1.47 7.69
C TYR A 87 -3.66 -0.71 8.97
N ASP A 88 -2.69 0.15 8.87
CA ASP A 88 -2.20 1.03 9.95
C ASP A 88 -3.27 2.04 10.42
N THR A 89 -4.32 2.27 9.62
CA THR A 89 -5.50 3.06 9.99
C THR A 89 -6.59 2.25 10.70
N VAL A 90 -6.40 0.94 10.89
CA VAL A 90 -7.38 0.04 11.51
C VAL A 90 -6.85 -0.49 12.85
N ASP A 91 -7.60 -0.30 13.91
CA ASP A 91 -7.34 -0.90 15.22
C ASP A 91 -7.68 -2.40 15.19
N VAL A 92 -6.64 -3.22 15.01
CA VAL A 92 -6.74 -4.68 14.89
C VAL A 92 -7.25 -5.32 16.19
N GLU A 93 -6.88 -4.76 17.35
CA GLU A 93 -7.32 -5.25 18.66
C GLU A 93 -8.81 -4.95 18.85
N ALA A 94 -9.25 -3.73 18.50
CA ALA A 94 -10.67 -3.39 18.55
C ALA A 94 -11.52 -4.32 17.68
N CYS A 95 -11.03 -4.67 16.47
CA CYS A 95 -11.70 -5.68 15.63
C CYS A 95 -11.78 -7.04 16.32
N SER A 96 -10.64 -7.53 16.84
CA SER A 96 -10.57 -8.85 17.47
C SER A 96 -11.42 -8.99 18.71
N ASP A 97 -11.41 -7.96 19.59
CA ASP A 97 -12.18 -7.92 20.84
C ASP A 97 -13.70 -7.96 20.60
N ASN A 98 -14.16 -7.47 19.43
CA ASN A 98 -15.58 -7.34 19.10
C ASN A 98 -16.06 -8.39 18.07
N GLY A 99 -15.29 -9.47 17.86
CA GLY A 99 -15.67 -10.51 16.92
C GLY A 99 -15.82 -10.00 15.49
N ILE A 100 -14.87 -9.16 15.03
CA ILE A 100 -14.83 -8.58 13.69
C ILE A 100 -13.58 -9.07 12.96
N ALA A 101 -13.73 -9.78 11.85
CA ALA A 101 -12.63 -10.16 10.98
C ALA A 101 -12.09 -8.93 10.24
N LEU A 102 -10.77 -8.77 10.20
CA LEU A 102 -10.10 -7.79 9.36
C LEU A 102 -9.43 -8.51 8.20
N THR A 103 -9.75 -8.14 6.97
CA THR A 103 -9.08 -8.67 5.76
C THR A 103 -8.38 -7.58 4.96
N ILE A 104 -7.38 -8.00 4.18
CA ILE A 104 -6.64 -7.18 3.21
C ILE A 104 -6.61 -7.90 1.86
N THR A 105 -6.24 -7.18 0.80
CA THR A 105 -6.28 -7.65 -0.59
C THR A 105 -4.90 -7.72 -1.25
N PRO A 106 -3.99 -8.59 -0.78
CA PRO A 106 -2.60 -8.61 -1.24
C PRO A 106 -2.46 -8.92 -2.75
N ASP A 107 -3.37 -9.71 -3.32
CA ASP A 107 -3.32 -10.07 -4.74
C ASP A 107 -3.70 -8.89 -5.65
N GLY A 108 -4.62 -8.01 -5.22
CA GLY A 108 -5.06 -6.84 -5.99
C GLY A 108 -3.99 -5.74 -6.11
N VAL A 109 -3.16 -5.54 -5.08
CA VAL A 109 -2.17 -4.47 -5.04
C VAL A 109 -0.76 -4.88 -5.48
N ARG A 110 -0.44 -6.18 -5.42
CA ARG A 110 0.92 -6.69 -5.61
C ARG A 110 1.58 -6.15 -6.87
N ARG A 111 0.95 -6.36 -8.02
CA ARG A 111 1.51 -5.93 -9.31
C ARG A 111 1.47 -4.43 -9.52
N PRO A 112 0.36 -3.70 -9.26
CA PRO A 112 0.32 -2.25 -9.40
C PRO A 112 1.37 -1.51 -8.55
N VAL A 113 1.60 -1.92 -7.31
CA VAL A 113 2.64 -1.31 -6.46
C VAL A 113 4.04 -1.65 -6.99
N ALA A 114 4.28 -2.89 -7.44
CA ALA A 114 5.55 -3.25 -8.06
C ALA A 114 5.82 -2.41 -9.34
N VAL A 115 4.78 -2.14 -10.15
CA VAL A 115 4.86 -1.23 -11.31
C VAL A 115 5.24 0.19 -10.87
N SER A 116 4.67 0.68 -9.77
CA SER A 116 5.00 2.00 -9.22
C SER A 116 6.47 2.11 -8.81
N ILE A 117 7.02 1.08 -8.16
CA ILE A 117 8.44 1.04 -7.80
C ILE A 117 9.33 1.10 -9.05
N ILE A 118 9.03 0.28 -10.05
CA ILE A 118 9.77 0.26 -11.32
C ILE A 118 9.64 1.61 -12.05
N THR A 119 8.46 2.21 -12.04
CA THR A 119 8.22 3.54 -12.63
C THR A 119 9.10 4.60 -11.99
N LEU A 120 9.13 4.69 -10.65
CA LEU A 120 9.98 5.63 -9.93
C LEU A 120 11.46 5.32 -10.16
N MET A 121 11.87 4.06 -10.13
CA MET A 121 13.24 3.64 -10.43
C MET A 121 13.69 4.15 -11.80
N LEU A 122 12.91 3.89 -12.85
CA LEU A 122 13.24 4.29 -14.22
C LEU A 122 13.20 5.81 -14.40
N ALA A 123 12.23 6.48 -13.79
CA ALA A 123 12.10 7.93 -13.87
C ALA A 123 13.25 8.65 -13.14
N CYS A 124 13.67 8.19 -11.97
CA CYS A 124 14.80 8.74 -11.21
C CYS A 124 16.12 8.49 -11.93
N THR A 125 16.42 7.24 -12.29
CA THR A 125 17.69 6.88 -12.95
C THR A 125 17.81 7.51 -14.33
N GLY A 126 16.71 7.61 -15.08
CA GLY A 126 16.63 8.29 -16.38
C GLY A 126 16.64 9.81 -16.29
N LYS A 127 16.47 10.41 -15.08
CA LYS A 127 16.26 11.86 -14.86
C LYS A 127 15.08 12.39 -15.69
N LEU A 128 13.95 11.64 -15.72
CA LEU A 128 12.86 11.87 -16.66
C LEU A 128 12.25 13.28 -16.50
N LEU A 129 11.89 13.68 -15.28
CA LEU A 129 11.23 14.97 -15.04
C LEU A 129 12.16 16.16 -15.31
N ILE A 130 13.44 16.04 -15.00
CA ILE A 130 14.45 17.07 -15.33
C ILE A 130 14.54 17.24 -16.84
N LYS A 131 14.61 16.13 -17.59
CA LYS A 131 14.69 16.17 -19.06
C LYS A 131 13.41 16.67 -19.70
N ASP A 132 12.23 16.33 -19.17
CA ASP A 132 10.95 16.89 -19.63
C ASP A 132 10.92 18.42 -19.44
N LYS A 133 11.27 18.91 -18.22
CA LYS A 133 11.36 20.35 -17.93
C LYS A 133 12.30 21.07 -18.92
N MET A 134 13.51 20.52 -19.10
CA MET A 134 14.49 21.08 -20.04
C MET A 134 13.97 21.14 -21.48
N THR A 135 13.28 20.08 -21.94
CA THR A 135 12.72 20.05 -23.29
C THR A 135 11.68 21.13 -23.50
N ARG A 136 10.86 21.43 -22.48
CA ARG A 136 9.85 22.50 -22.51
C ARG A 136 10.46 23.90 -22.51
N GLU A 137 11.72 24.07 -22.08
CA GLU A 137 12.49 25.31 -22.21
C GLU A 137 12.95 25.60 -23.66
N GLY A 138 12.72 24.69 -24.59
CA GLY A 138 13.10 24.81 -26.00
C GLY A 138 14.61 24.73 -26.23
N PRO A 139 15.17 25.47 -27.22
CA PRO A 139 16.59 25.34 -27.60
C PRO A 139 17.58 25.58 -26.44
N ALA A 140 17.27 26.48 -25.51
CA ALA A 140 18.11 26.78 -24.36
C ALA A 140 18.20 25.61 -23.36
N GLY A 141 17.07 24.92 -23.11
CA GLY A 141 17.05 23.72 -22.30
C GLY A 141 17.74 22.55 -23.00
N PHE A 142 17.52 22.39 -24.32
CA PHE A 142 18.15 21.34 -25.12
C PHE A 142 19.68 21.40 -25.07
N ALA A 143 20.27 22.57 -24.98
CA ALA A 143 21.72 22.76 -24.87
C ALA A 143 22.29 22.15 -23.58
N LYS A 144 21.51 22.07 -22.49
CA LYS A 144 21.92 21.56 -21.17
C LYS A 144 21.92 20.02 -21.05
N LYS A 145 21.47 19.29 -22.08
CA LYS A 145 21.25 17.83 -22.01
C LYS A 145 22.48 17.01 -21.59
N ILE A 146 23.68 17.50 -21.89
CA ILE A 146 24.93 16.82 -21.56
C ILE A 146 25.20 16.78 -20.04
N ASP A 147 24.69 17.76 -19.28
CA ASP A 147 24.88 17.88 -17.84
C ASP A 147 23.91 16.98 -17.06
N HIS A 148 22.95 16.37 -17.76
CA HIS A 148 21.88 15.56 -17.14
C HIS A 148 21.87 14.11 -17.67
N MET A 149 23.06 13.49 -17.72
CA MET A 149 23.15 12.07 -18.04
C MET A 149 22.40 11.22 -17.00
N GLY A 150 21.64 10.24 -17.48
CA GLY A 150 21.01 9.22 -16.64
C GLY A 150 21.98 8.11 -16.24
N VAL A 151 21.52 7.19 -15.40
CA VAL A 151 22.25 6.00 -14.94
C VAL A 151 21.66 4.76 -15.63
N GLY A 152 22.51 4.00 -16.33
CA GLY A 152 22.12 2.70 -16.91
C GLY A 152 21.98 1.63 -15.82
N LEU A 153 21.11 0.63 -16.05
CA LEU A 153 20.76 -0.36 -15.02
C LEU A 153 21.55 -1.67 -15.12
N VAL A 154 22.10 -1.99 -16.30
CA VAL A 154 22.83 -3.27 -16.53
C VAL A 154 23.98 -3.42 -15.54
N GLY A 155 23.98 -4.54 -14.80
CA GLY A 155 25.00 -4.85 -13.80
C GLY A 155 24.90 -4.06 -12.49
N LYS A 156 23.95 -3.11 -12.38
CA LYS A 156 23.64 -2.39 -11.15
C LYS A 156 22.91 -3.28 -10.15
N THR A 157 22.89 -2.88 -8.90
CA THR A 157 22.24 -3.62 -7.82
C THR A 157 20.90 -2.96 -7.45
N LEU A 158 19.81 -3.70 -7.61
CA LEU A 158 18.51 -3.39 -7.04
C LEU A 158 18.40 -4.09 -5.68
N GLY A 159 18.31 -3.30 -4.62
CA GLY A 159 18.12 -3.78 -3.26
C GLY A 159 16.70 -3.53 -2.77
N THR A 160 16.23 -4.36 -1.85
CA THR A 160 14.95 -4.10 -1.18
C THR A 160 15.01 -4.37 0.33
N MET A 161 14.39 -3.46 1.09
CA MET A 161 14.02 -3.69 2.48
C MET A 161 12.63 -4.35 2.48
N GLY A 162 12.58 -5.66 2.72
CA GLY A 162 11.37 -6.50 2.57
C GLY A 162 11.25 -7.17 1.19
N ILE A 163 11.11 -8.52 1.17
CA ILE A 163 10.89 -9.34 -0.03
C ILE A 163 9.57 -10.10 0.04
N GLY A 164 8.54 -9.50 0.64
CA GLY A 164 7.18 -10.03 0.61
C GLY A 164 6.58 -10.05 -0.82
N ASN A 165 5.26 -10.16 -0.93
CA ASN A 165 4.56 -10.27 -2.22
C ASN A 165 4.96 -9.17 -3.23
N ILE A 166 5.04 -7.92 -2.78
CA ILE A 166 5.37 -6.76 -3.63
C ILE A 166 6.85 -6.77 -4.01
N GLY A 167 7.76 -6.97 -3.05
CA GLY A 167 9.20 -7.01 -3.32
C GLY A 167 9.59 -8.14 -4.27
N ALA A 168 8.99 -9.32 -4.11
CA ALA A 168 9.18 -10.45 -5.02
C ALA A 168 8.66 -10.13 -6.45
N GLU A 169 7.49 -9.49 -6.57
CA GLU A 169 6.95 -9.09 -7.87
C GLU A 169 7.80 -8.01 -8.54
N MET A 170 8.31 -7.05 -7.77
CA MET A 170 9.28 -6.05 -8.25
C MET A 170 10.50 -6.73 -8.88
N PHE A 171 11.08 -7.72 -8.22
CA PHE A 171 12.24 -8.46 -8.79
C PHE A 171 11.87 -9.22 -10.06
N ARG A 172 10.70 -9.90 -10.11
CA ARG A 172 10.24 -10.57 -11.34
C ARG A 172 10.17 -9.59 -12.51
N MET A 173 9.63 -8.41 -12.28
CA MET A 173 9.53 -7.36 -13.30
C MET A 173 10.88 -6.76 -13.66
N ALA A 174 11.84 -6.73 -12.75
CA ALA A 174 13.16 -6.17 -12.96
C ALA A 174 14.15 -7.12 -13.66
N MET A 175 13.85 -8.42 -13.77
CA MET A 175 14.73 -9.42 -14.43
C MET A 175 15.25 -8.96 -15.81
N PRO A 176 14.44 -8.40 -16.73
CA PRO A 176 14.90 -7.98 -18.04
C PRO A 176 15.90 -6.83 -18.02
N PHE A 177 16.07 -6.10 -16.91
CA PHE A 177 17.04 -5.01 -16.80
C PHE A 177 18.48 -5.48 -16.55
N ASN A 178 18.69 -6.80 -16.37
CA ASN A 178 19.99 -7.40 -16.08
C ASN A 178 20.70 -6.78 -14.87
N MET A 179 19.95 -6.53 -13.81
CA MET A 179 20.43 -6.05 -12.52
C MET A 179 20.81 -7.24 -11.61
N LYS A 180 21.62 -6.97 -10.58
CA LYS A 180 21.83 -7.87 -9.44
C LYS A 180 20.76 -7.60 -8.40
N PHE A 181 20.28 -8.65 -7.70
CA PHE A 181 19.22 -8.54 -6.70
C PHE A 181 19.72 -8.89 -5.32
N ILE A 182 19.47 -8.01 -4.35
CA ILE A 182 19.76 -8.23 -2.93
C ILE A 182 18.55 -7.81 -2.07
N ALA A 183 18.36 -8.45 -0.93
CA ALA A 183 17.27 -8.10 -0.02
C ALA A 183 17.67 -8.27 1.44
N HIS A 184 17.07 -7.45 2.30
CA HIS A 184 17.02 -7.66 3.73
C HIS A 184 15.58 -7.90 4.17
N ASP A 185 15.29 -9.07 4.73
CA ASP A 185 14.01 -9.41 5.30
C ASP A 185 14.19 -10.60 6.25
N PRO A 186 14.04 -10.40 7.58
CA PRO A 186 14.18 -11.50 8.56
C PRO A 186 13.12 -12.60 8.41
N TYR A 187 11.99 -12.28 7.74
CA TYR A 187 10.84 -13.17 7.60
C TYR A 187 10.68 -13.70 6.17
N ALA A 188 11.71 -13.51 5.33
CA ALA A 188 11.66 -13.87 3.91
C ALA A 188 11.36 -15.36 3.69
N ASP A 189 10.54 -15.63 2.69
CA ASP A 189 10.50 -16.98 2.10
C ASP A 189 11.77 -17.23 1.28
N VAL A 190 12.68 -18.02 1.86
CA VAL A 190 13.97 -18.33 1.26
C VAL A 190 13.82 -19.06 -0.09
N VAL A 191 12.77 -19.83 -0.28
CA VAL A 191 12.51 -20.52 -1.55
C VAL A 191 12.23 -19.50 -2.64
N VAL A 192 11.35 -18.54 -2.37
CA VAL A 192 11.03 -17.45 -3.31
C VAL A 192 12.27 -16.59 -3.61
N ALA A 193 13.06 -16.25 -2.57
CA ALA A 193 14.28 -15.47 -2.78
C ALA A 193 15.28 -16.20 -3.70
N ASN A 194 15.48 -17.49 -3.49
CA ASN A 194 16.38 -18.31 -4.31
C ASN A 194 15.88 -18.44 -5.76
N GLU A 195 14.59 -18.68 -5.97
CA GLU A 195 13.98 -18.77 -7.32
C GLU A 195 14.18 -17.46 -8.11
N LEU A 196 14.19 -16.32 -7.43
CA LEU A 196 14.39 -15.01 -8.02
C LEU A 196 15.87 -14.62 -8.16
N GLY A 197 16.79 -15.45 -7.68
CA GLY A 197 18.22 -15.15 -7.69
C GLY A 197 18.60 -14.00 -6.75
N VAL A 198 17.81 -13.78 -5.69
CA VAL A 198 18.03 -12.71 -4.71
C VAL A 198 19.00 -13.18 -3.62
N ARG A 199 20.08 -12.43 -3.42
CA ARG A 199 21.00 -12.65 -2.31
C ARG A 199 20.50 -11.95 -1.06
N MET A 200 20.20 -12.71 -0.02
CA MET A 200 19.83 -12.17 1.30
C MET A 200 21.05 -11.61 2.01
N VAL A 201 20.91 -10.41 2.60
CA VAL A 201 22.00 -9.68 3.25
C VAL A 201 21.52 -8.96 4.51
N ASP A 202 22.47 -8.46 5.34
CA ASP A 202 22.16 -7.52 6.42
C ASP A 202 21.79 -6.11 5.88
N LYS A 203 21.25 -5.27 6.75
CA LYS A 203 20.81 -3.91 6.39
C LYS A 203 21.96 -3.04 5.89
N GLU A 204 23.10 -3.16 6.51
CA GLU A 204 24.29 -2.38 6.22
C GLU A 204 24.86 -2.74 4.85
N THR A 205 24.93 -4.03 4.52
CA THR A 205 25.33 -4.52 3.20
C THR A 205 24.32 -4.10 2.14
N LEU A 206 23.02 -4.17 2.46
CA LEU A 206 21.95 -3.69 1.57
C LEU A 206 22.16 -2.22 1.22
N ALA A 207 22.40 -1.35 2.22
CA ALA A 207 22.62 0.07 2.00
C ALA A 207 23.87 0.36 1.16
N ARG A 208 25.01 -0.31 1.48
CA ARG A 208 26.30 -0.08 0.78
C ARG A 208 26.32 -0.59 -0.65
N GLU A 209 25.63 -1.68 -0.95
CA GLU A 209 25.72 -2.30 -2.26
C GLU A 209 24.63 -1.87 -3.23
N SER A 210 23.51 -1.33 -2.75
CA SER A 210 22.41 -0.91 -3.62
C SER A 210 22.79 0.30 -4.48
N ASP A 211 22.49 0.22 -5.78
CA ASP A 211 22.42 1.37 -6.67
C ASP A 211 21.01 1.97 -6.69
N VAL A 212 20.01 1.11 -6.48
CA VAL A 212 18.62 1.50 -6.17
C VAL A 212 18.18 0.70 -4.96
N LEU A 213 17.72 1.37 -3.92
CA LEU A 213 17.17 0.77 -2.71
C LEU A 213 15.66 1.03 -2.65
N ALA A 214 14.86 -0.03 -2.76
CA ALA A 214 13.40 0.04 -2.59
C ALA A 214 13.00 -0.33 -1.16
N VAL A 215 11.98 0.33 -0.61
CA VAL A 215 11.41 0.02 0.70
C VAL A 215 10.06 -0.63 0.50
N ASN A 216 9.94 -1.92 0.89
CA ASN A 216 8.76 -2.78 0.69
C ASN A 216 8.35 -3.52 1.96
N CYS A 217 8.91 -3.16 3.12
CA CYS A 217 8.50 -3.73 4.40
C CYS A 217 7.17 -3.13 4.88
N LEU A 218 6.44 -3.90 5.66
CA LEU A 218 5.27 -3.42 6.40
C LEU A 218 5.73 -2.41 7.46
N TYR A 219 4.91 -1.38 7.73
CA TYR A 219 5.17 -0.46 8.83
C TYR A 219 4.67 -1.04 10.15
N ASN A 220 5.55 -1.11 11.13
CA ASN A 220 5.30 -1.46 12.54
C ASN A 220 6.46 -0.92 13.39
N ASP A 221 6.47 -1.22 14.70
CA ASP A 221 7.50 -0.76 15.62
C ASP A 221 8.92 -1.22 15.24
N GLU A 222 9.07 -2.42 14.64
CA GLU A 222 10.38 -2.95 14.20
C GLU A 222 10.89 -2.26 12.93
N THR A 223 9.97 -1.71 12.12
CA THR A 223 10.27 -1.09 10.83
C THR A 223 10.18 0.43 10.85
N HIS A 224 9.82 1.02 12.01
CA HIS A 224 9.88 2.47 12.19
C HIS A 224 11.31 2.96 11.98
N GLN A 225 11.49 3.87 11.00
CA GLN A 225 12.78 4.39 10.56
C GLN A 225 13.85 3.29 10.33
N ILE A 226 13.43 2.13 9.83
CA ILE A 226 14.36 1.04 9.51
C ILE A 226 15.42 1.49 8.50
N VAL A 227 15.08 2.42 7.61
CA VAL A 227 16.04 3.17 6.79
C VAL A 227 16.42 4.44 7.55
N SER A 228 17.29 4.27 8.52
CA SER A 228 17.77 5.32 9.43
C SER A 228 18.74 6.28 8.76
N ALA A 229 19.04 7.39 9.45
CA ALA A 229 20.09 8.34 9.04
C ALA A 229 21.45 7.64 8.80
N GLU A 230 21.78 6.65 9.63
CA GLU A 230 23.04 5.87 9.51
C GLU A 230 23.05 5.05 8.22
N LEU A 231 21.95 4.34 7.92
CA LEU A 231 21.83 3.56 6.68
C LEU A 231 21.87 4.44 5.44
N ILE A 232 21.19 5.59 5.47
CA ILE A 232 21.26 6.58 4.38
C ILE A 232 22.70 7.05 4.17
N GLY A 233 23.44 7.29 5.27
CA GLY A 233 24.85 7.68 5.22
C GLY A 233 25.80 6.59 4.68
N MET A 234 25.37 5.33 4.65
CA MET A 234 26.11 4.21 4.06
C MET A 234 25.83 3.99 2.58
N MET A 235 24.78 4.61 2.03
CA MET A 235 24.43 4.46 0.62
C MET A 235 25.49 5.09 -0.29
N LYS A 236 25.56 4.60 -1.53
CA LYS A 236 26.44 5.18 -2.54
C LYS A 236 25.98 6.60 -2.88
N THR A 237 26.91 7.49 -3.16
CA THR A 237 26.58 8.86 -3.64
C THR A 237 25.82 8.84 -4.99
N THR A 238 25.89 7.74 -5.72
CA THR A 238 25.16 7.51 -6.97
C THR A 238 23.84 6.75 -6.79
N ALA A 239 23.47 6.38 -5.54
CA ALA A 239 22.30 5.57 -5.27
C ALA A 239 21.01 6.38 -5.27
N PHE A 240 19.91 5.67 -5.55
CA PHE A 240 18.54 6.19 -5.45
C PHE A 240 17.76 5.42 -4.39
N LEU A 241 16.94 6.12 -3.61
CA LEU A 241 16.00 5.52 -2.67
C LEU A 241 14.58 5.61 -3.24
N ILE A 242 13.84 4.49 -3.23
CA ILE A 242 12.44 4.42 -3.64
C ILE A 242 11.59 3.97 -2.46
N ASN A 243 10.58 4.77 -2.08
CA ASN A 243 9.65 4.40 -1.03
C ASN A 243 8.21 4.47 -1.51
N THR A 244 7.57 3.31 -1.58
CA THR A 244 6.14 3.12 -1.88
C THR A 244 5.44 2.32 -0.78
N SER A 245 6.07 2.18 0.39
CA SER A 245 5.50 1.45 1.53
C SER A 245 4.76 2.39 2.48
N ARG A 246 5.48 2.98 3.46
CA ARG A 246 4.98 4.01 4.36
C ARG A 246 6.07 5.04 4.64
N GLY A 247 5.70 6.33 4.80
CA GLY A 247 6.64 7.41 5.12
C GLY A 247 7.51 7.12 6.34
N PRO A 248 6.93 6.75 7.49
CA PRO A 248 7.68 6.49 8.72
C PRO A 248 8.67 5.31 8.68
N THR A 249 8.73 4.52 7.60
CA THR A 249 9.79 3.49 7.43
C THR A 249 11.16 4.09 7.12
N VAL A 250 11.21 5.36 6.73
CA VAL A 250 12.43 6.11 6.42
C VAL A 250 12.54 7.32 7.35
N ASP A 251 13.74 7.61 7.86
CA ASP A 251 14.01 8.91 8.48
C ASP A 251 13.95 9.99 7.40
N GLN A 252 12.74 10.55 7.18
CA GLN A 252 12.47 11.54 6.14
C GLN A 252 13.33 12.80 6.28
N LYS A 253 13.61 13.23 7.52
CA LYS A 253 14.45 14.41 7.77
C LYS A 253 15.91 14.14 7.40
N ALA A 254 16.42 12.94 7.70
CA ALA A 254 17.77 12.55 7.30
C ALA A 254 17.86 12.38 5.77
N LEU A 255 16.83 11.80 5.14
CA LEU A 255 16.76 11.68 3.69
C LEU A 255 16.79 13.04 3.01
N ALA A 256 15.99 14.00 3.48
CA ALA A 256 15.99 15.36 2.93
C ALA A 256 17.37 16.03 3.02
N ARG A 257 18.05 15.90 4.17
CA ARG A 257 19.43 16.41 4.34
C ARG A 257 20.42 15.74 3.40
N ALA A 258 20.34 14.41 3.24
CA ALA A 258 21.22 13.66 2.35
C ALA A 258 21.04 14.06 0.88
N LEU A 259 19.79 14.25 0.44
CA LEU A 259 19.45 14.71 -0.91
C LEU A 259 19.91 16.14 -1.19
N GLN A 260 19.74 17.06 -0.23
CA GLN A 260 20.23 18.45 -0.32
C GLN A 260 21.75 18.52 -0.41
N ALA A 261 22.44 17.66 0.34
CA ALA A 261 23.90 17.60 0.34
C ALA A 261 24.47 16.82 -0.86
N GLY A 262 23.64 16.19 -1.70
CA GLY A 262 24.10 15.29 -2.77
C GLY A 262 24.80 14.03 -2.25
N ALA A 263 24.53 13.63 -1.01
CA ALA A 263 25.09 12.42 -0.40
C ALA A 263 24.52 11.14 -1.04
N ILE A 264 23.32 11.23 -1.63
CA ILE A 264 22.74 10.25 -2.55
C ILE A 264 22.24 10.97 -3.81
N ALA A 265 22.08 10.25 -4.91
CA ALA A 265 21.76 10.85 -6.21
C ALA A 265 20.33 11.36 -6.32
N GLY A 266 19.37 10.69 -5.67
CA GLY A 266 17.97 11.08 -5.73
C GLY A 266 17.05 10.12 -4.98
N ALA A 267 15.76 10.44 -5.00
CA ALA A 267 14.72 9.58 -4.44
C ALA A 267 13.43 9.63 -5.25
N GLY A 268 12.64 8.57 -5.15
CA GLY A 268 11.25 8.49 -5.62
C GLY A 268 10.35 8.11 -4.46
N LEU A 269 9.42 8.99 -4.08
CA LEU A 269 8.61 8.83 -2.89
C LEU A 269 7.13 8.93 -3.26
N ASP A 270 6.37 7.90 -2.92
CA ASP A 270 4.90 7.91 -3.01
C ASP A 270 4.23 8.09 -1.64
N VAL A 271 5.04 8.13 -0.56
CA VAL A 271 4.57 8.20 0.83
C VAL A 271 5.46 9.13 1.67
N PHE A 272 4.89 9.73 2.74
CA PHE A 272 5.51 10.78 3.54
C PHE A 272 5.28 10.60 5.05
N ASP A 273 6.00 11.39 5.85
CA ASP A 273 5.81 11.50 7.30
C ASP A 273 6.03 12.97 7.74
N PRO A 274 4.94 13.73 8.09
CA PRO A 274 3.52 13.34 8.03
C PRO A 274 2.98 13.21 6.61
N GLU A 275 1.78 12.62 6.48
CA GLU A 275 1.08 12.53 5.20
C GLU A 275 -0.30 13.20 5.32
N PRO A 276 -0.63 14.24 4.50
CA PRO A 276 0.24 14.84 3.49
C PRO A 276 1.46 15.56 4.10
N PRO A 277 2.56 15.75 3.31
CA PRO A 277 3.73 16.48 3.79
C PRO A 277 3.39 17.95 4.08
N GLU A 278 4.06 18.55 5.08
CA GLU A 278 3.90 19.95 5.40
C GLU A 278 4.32 20.85 4.22
N ALA A 279 3.65 22.00 4.07
CA ALA A 279 3.86 22.90 2.93
C ALA A 279 5.31 23.46 2.81
N ASP A 280 6.06 23.43 3.89
CA ASP A 280 7.46 23.86 3.96
C ASP A 280 8.46 22.70 3.97
N ASP A 281 8.00 21.45 3.82
CA ASP A 281 8.88 20.28 3.77
C ASP A 281 9.96 20.49 2.68
N PRO A 282 11.25 20.35 3.05
CA PRO A 282 12.35 20.52 2.10
C PRO A 282 12.26 19.62 0.86
N LEU A 283 11.71 18.42 0.99
CA LEU A 283 11.56 17.48 -0.13
C LEU A 283 10.78 18.08 -1.29
N LEU A 284 9.77 18.95 -1.01
CA LEU A 284 8.91 19.56 -2.03
C LEU A 284 9.65 20.51 -2.97
N ARG A 285 10.90 20.90 -2.63
CA ARG A 285 11.71 21.86 -3.38
C ARG A 285 12.94 21.26 -4.06
N LEU A 286 13.18 19.95 -3.84
CA LEU A 286 14.36 19.28 -4.38
C LEU A 286 14.11 18.79 -5.82
N GLU A 287 15.02 19.14 -6.74
CA GLU A 287 14.93 18.69 -8.13
C GLU A 287 15.35 17.23 -8.36
N ASN A 288 16.10 16.65 -7.41
CA ASN A 288 16.55 15.25 -7.47
C ASN A 288 15.58 14.28 -6.77
N VAL A 289 14.35 14.71 -6.52
CA VAL A 289 13.28 13.88 -5.92
C VAL A 289 12.06 13.86 -6.83
N ILE A 290 11.46 12.68 -7.00
CA ILE A 290 10.14 12.52 -7.63
C ILE A 290 9.15 12.21 -6.52
N LEU A 291 8.08 12.99 -6.44
CA LEU A 291 7.05 12.90 -5.41
C LEU A 291 5.71 12.58 -6.05
N THR A 292 4.97 11.63 -5.47
CA THR A 292 3.60 11.29 -5.87
C THR A 292 2.71 11.17 -4.63
N PRO A 293 1.39 11.44 -4.71
CA PRO A 293 0.52 11.66 -3.55
C PRO A 293 -0.11 10.35 -3.03
N HIS A 294 0.71 9.33 -2.68
CA HIS A 294 0.28 8.01 -2.22
C HIS A 294 -0.77 7.36 -3.15
N GLY A 295 -0.57 7.53 -4.44
CA GLY A 295 -1.54 7.13 -5.45
C GLY A 295 -0.91 6.67 -6.75
N LEU A 296 0.41 6.43 -6.80
CA LEU A 296 1.05 6.03 -8.05
C LEU A 296 0.58 4.65 -8.53
N CYS A 297 0.16 3.77 -7.62
CA CYS A 297 -0.44 2.49 -7.94
C CYS A 297 -1.93 2.58 -8.29
N TRP A 298 -2.57 3.74 -8.17
CA TRP A 298 -3.99 3.93 -8.44
C TRP A 298 -4.25 3.88 -9.94
N THR A 299 -4.52 2.69 -10.41
CA THR A 299 -4.83 2.38 -11.81
C THR A 299 -6.16 1.64 -11.89
N ASP A 300 -6.69 1.53 -13.09
CA ASP A 300 -7.87 0.71 -13.39
C ASP A 300 -7.69 -0.74 -12.94
N GLU A 301 -6.54 -1.35 -13.25
CA GLU A 301 -6.17 -2.71 -12.83
C GLU A 301 -6.14 -2.84 -11.29
N CYS A 302 -5.56 -1.86 -10.61
CA CYS A 302 -5.44 -1.86 -9.15
C CYS A 302 -6.83 -1.87 -8.49
N PHE A 303 -7.66 -0.91 -8.84
CA PHE A 303 -8.99 -0.75 -8.21
C PHE A 303 -9.95 -1.89 -8.57
N ALA A 304 -9.91 -2.37 -9.82
CA ALA A 304 -10.68 -3.55 -10.21
C ALA A 304 -10.24 -4.80 -9.43
N GLY A 305 -8.93 -5.02 -9.31
CA GLY A 305 -8.37 -6.18 -8.61
C GLY A 305 -8.63 -6.18 -7.11
N ILE A 306 -8.45 -5.02 -6.44
CA ILE A 306 -8.74 -4.86 -5.02
C ILE A 306 -10.24 -5.05 -4.77
N GLY A 307 -11.09 -4.36 -5.54
CA GLY A 307 -12.54 -4.42 -5.39
C GLY A 307 -13.09 -5.84 -5.54
N ALA A 308 -12.65 -6.56 -6.56
CA ALA A 308 -13.02 -7.97 -6.76
C ALA A 308 -12.61 -8.85 -5.57
N ALA A 309 -11.42 -8.63 -5.01
CA ALA A 309 -10.94 -9.40 -3.86
C ALA A 309 -11.74 -9.11 -2.58
N ASP A 310 -12.08 -7.83 -2.32
CA ASP A 310 -12.91 -7.45 -1.17
C ASP A 310 -14.33 -8.02 -1.28
N VAL A 311 -14.96 -7.93 -2.46
CA VAL A 311 -16.29 -8.51 -2.69
C VAL A 311 -16.28 -10.01 -2.44
N VAL A 312 -15.25 -10.72 -2.91
CA VAL A 312 -15.08 -12.16 -2.65
C VAL A 312 -14.93 -12.45 -1.16
N ALA A 313 -14.15 -11.65 -0.44
CA ALA A 313 -13.93 -11.81 1.00
C ALA A 313 -15.22 -11.55 1.80
N VAL A 314 -15.96 -10.49 1.46
CA VAL A 314 -17.25 -10.17 2.08
C VAL A 314 -18.28 -11.26 1.81
N PHE A 315 -18.36 -11.79 0.58
CA PHE A 315 -19.26 -12.90 0.26
C PHE A 315 -18.87 -14.22 0.94
N ALA A 316 -17.57 -14.45 1.19
CA ALA A 316 -17.16 -15.60 1.99
C ALA A 316 -17.72 -15.47 3.42
N THR A 317 -17.58 -14.30 4.04
CA THR A 317 -18.18 -14.02 5.37
C THR A 317 -19.68 -14.18 5.36
N MET A 318 -20.39 -13.62 4.37
CA MET A 318 -21.85 -13.78 4.24
C MET A 318 -22.27 -15.27 4.19
N LYS A 319 -21.46 -16.12 3.57
CA LYS A 319 -21.71 -17.57 3.50
C LYS A 319 -21.18 -18.35 4.71
N GLY A 320 -20.77 -17.67 5.78
CA GLY A 320 -20.20 -18.30 6.97
C GLY A 320 -18.88 -19.02 6.70
N LYS A 321 -18.11 -18.60 5.69
CA LYS A 321 -16.79 -19.15 5.33
C LYS A 321 -15.68 -18.18 5.73
N GLU A 322 -14.53 -18.71 6.11
CA GLU A 322 -13.34 -17.89 6.41
C GLU A 322 -12.93 -17.08 5.18
N PRO A 323 -12.85 -15.75 5.27
CA PRO A 323 -12.44 -14.90 4.16
C PRO A 323 -10.92 -14.99 3.90
N ARG A 324 -10.51 -14.84 2.64
CA ARG A 324 -9.07 -14.71 2.29
C ARG A 324 -8.53 -13.35 2.79
N GLY A 325 -7.23 -13.32 3.03
CA GLY A 325 -6.56 -12.09 3.44
C GLY A 325 -6.72 -11.73 4.92
N LEU A 326 -7.17 -12.68 5.74
CA LEU A 326 -7.41 -12.47 7.18
C LEU A 326 -6.14 -12.06 7.91
N VAL A 327 -6.18 -10.88 8.55
CA VAL A 327 -5.08 -10.27 9.32
C VAL A 327 -5.09 -10.79 10.76
N ASN A 328 -6.21 -10.61 11.46
CA ASN A 328 -6.38 -11.01 12.86
C ASN A 328 -6.79 -12.50 12.96
N ARG A 329 -5.85 -13.39 12.61
CA ARG A 329 -6.11 -14.84 12.52
C ARG A 329 -6.66 -15.47 13.79
N SER A 330 -6.38 -14.88 14.97
CA SER A 330 -6.94 -15.31 16.26
C SER A 330 -8.48 -15.23 16.31
N ILE A 331 -9.10 -14.44 15.42
CA ILE A 331 -10.55 -14.30 15.32
C ILE A 331 -11.26 -15.65 15.07
N THR A 332 -10.61 -16.59 14.39
CA THR A 332 -11.19 -17.92 14.10
C THR A 332 -11.52 -18.71 15.38
N GLY A 333 -10.87 -18.37 16.51
CA GLY A 333 -11.16 -18.92 17.83
C GLY A 333 -12.11 -18.06 18.67
N ASN A 334 -12.55 -16.89 18.17
CA ASN A 334 -13.45 -15.99 18.90
C ASN A 334 -14.90 -16.50 18.81
N THR A 335 -15.55 -16.70 19.97
CA THR A 335 -16.90 -17.25 20.06
C THR A 335 -17.94 -16.38 19.36
N ASP A 336 -17.88 -15.05 19.57
CA ASP A 336 -18.85 -14.12 18.98
C ASP A 336 -18.78 -14.14 17.45
N TRP A 337 -17.54 -14.19 16.90
CA TRP A 337 -17.36 -14.30 15.45
C TRP A 337 -17.88 -15.64 14.92
N GLN A 338 -17.60 -16.74 15.61
CA GLN A 338 -18.08 -18.06 15.21
C GLN A 338 -19.61 -18.14 15.20
N GLU A 339 -20.28 -17.52 16.21
CA GLU A 339 -21.74 -17.42 16.27
C GLU A 339 -22.31 -16.62 15.10
N LYS A 340 -21.71 -15.45 14.79
CA LYS A 340 -22.08 -14.65 13.60
C LYS A 340 -21.95 -15.46 12.33
N MET A 341 -20.81 -16.16 12.13
CA MET A 341 -20.55 -16.97 10.96
C MET A 341 -21.53 -18.14 10.82
N ALA A 342 -21.89 -18.79 11.93
CA ALA A 342 -22.88 -19.86 11.93
C ALA A 342 -24.27 -19.34 11.53
N ALA A 343 -24.66 -18.18 12.05
CA ALA A 343 -25.93 -17.52 11.71
C ALA A 343 -25.98 -17.10 10.24
N PHE A 344 -24.89 -16.56 9.70
CA PHE A 344 -24.79 -16.20 8.27
C PHE A 344 -24.87 -17.43 7.37
N LYS A 345 -24.16 -18.52 7.71
CA LYS A 345 -24.23 -19.77 6.98
C LYS A 345 -25.68 -20.29 6.89
N GLN A 346 -26.40 -20.28 8.01
CA GLN A 346 -27.79 -20.72 8.05
C GLN A 346 -28.72 -19.86 7.18
N LYS A 347 -28.43 -18.55 7.09
CA LYS A 347 -29.31 -17.59 6.39
C LYS A 347 -29.00 -17.44 4.90
N PHE A 348 -27.72 -17.55 4.50
CA PHE A 348 -27.23 -17.07 3.21
C PHE A 348 -26.42 -18.11 2.38
N ASP A 349 -26.05 -19.27 2.92
CA ASP A 349 -25.31 -20.32 2.17
C ASP A 349 -26.25 -21.37 1.51
N ALA A 350 -27.51 -20.96 1.22
CA ALA A 350 -28.51 -21.82 0.57
C ALA A 350 -28.48 -21.71 -0.95
#